data_e4ba9cd2cd5b43603ccc98bf3bb7b6b5
#
_entry.id   e4ba9cd2cd5b43603ccc98bf3bb7b6b5
#
_cell.length_a   1.000
_cell.length_b   1.000
_cell.length_c   1.000
_cell.angle_alpha   90.00
_cell.angle_beta   90.00
_cell.angle_gamma   90.00
#
_symmetry.space_group_name_H-M   'P 1'
#
loop_
_entity.id
_entity.type
_entity.pdbx_description
1 polymer ?
#
loop_
_entity_poly.entity_id
_entity_poly.type
_entity_poly.pdbx_seq_one_letter_code
_entity_poly.pdbx_strand_id
1 'polypeptide(L)'
;ADPFVAGRDGGVGGGAVPFAEESATLAYAARSTEPRDALAAIYAKAPPPQLDFAQRWSVWAAGYGGSQSTSGNAVLGSNNTTSSVYGTAVGADYLVTPNTIAGFAIAGGGTNFSVVNSGSGRSDLFQAGVYLRHTEGPAYVSAALAYGWQDITTNRTVTAAGIDQLRAEFSANAYSGRIEGGYRFVAPWTGGV
;
A
#
# COMPACT_ATOMS: atom_id res chain seq x y z
N ALA A 1 -5.48 2.35 -6.64
CA ALA A 1 -4.49 1.52 -5.95
C ALA A 1 -4.49 1.93 -4.49
N ASP A 2 -4.77 1.01 -3.60
CA ASP A 2 -4.81 1.21 -2.15
C ASP A 2 -3.36 1.30 -1.64
N PRO A 3 -2.93 2.40 -1.00
CA PRO A 3 -1.56 2.54 -0.52
C PRO A 3 -1.19 1.50 0.56
N PHE A 4 -2.19 0.85 1.17
CA PHE A 4 -1.99 -0.18 2.19
C PHE A 4 -1.79 -1.59 1.61
N VAL A 5 -1.92 -1.75 0.29
CA VAL A 5 -1.78 -3.03 -0.41
C VAL A 5 -0.84 -2.88 -1.61
N ALA A 6 0.17 -2.03 -1.50
CA ALA A 6 1.21 -1.93 -2.51
C ALA A 6 1.97 -3.26 -2.59
N GLY A 7 1.63 -3.94 -3.60
CA GLY A 7 1.81 -5.31 -3.94
C GLY A 7 3.24 -5.79 -4.07
N ARG A 8 3.26 -7.05 -4.04
CA ARG A 8 4.31 -7.95 -4.46
C ARG A 8 4.08 -8.39 -5.90
N ASP A 9 4.11 -7.48 -6.85
CA ASP A 9 4.26 -7.89 -8.25
C ASP A 9 5.00 -6.81 -9.03
N GLY A 10 6.04 -7.27 -9.70
CA GLY A 10 7.08 -6.51 -10.33
C GLY A 10 6.61 -5.36 -11.23
N GLY A 11 6.96 -4.18 -10.81
CA GLY A 11 6.89 -2.97 -11.60
C GLY A 11 7.91 -1.99 -11.06
N VAL A 12 8.77 -1.53 -11.91
CA VAL A 12 9.86 -0.60 -11.67
C VAL A 12 9.34 0.69 -11.03
N GLY A 13 9.65 0.91 -9.77
CA GLY A 13 9.36 2.16 -9.05
C GLY A 13 9.26 1.93 -7.56
N GLY A 14 10.27 2.29 -6.80
CA GLY A 14 10.36 2.54 -5.36
C GLY A 14 9.37 1.81 -4.45
N GLY A 15 9.28 0.50 -4.54
CA GLY A 15 8.45 -0.29 -3.65
C GLY A 15 9.14 -0.47 -2.30
N ALA A 16 8.34 -0.53 -1.22
CA ALA A 16 8.82 -0.95 0.09
C ALA A 16 9.60 -2.27 -0.03
N VAL A 17 10.82 -2.27 0.49
CA VAL A 17 11.65 -3.48 0.51
C VAL A 17 10.94 -4.51 1.38
N PRO A 18 10.63 -5.72 0.88
CA PRO A 18 9.98 -6.72 1.70
C PRO A 18 10.87 -7.08 2.90
N PHE A 19 10.23 -7.26 4.04
CA PHE A 19 10.87 -7.73 5.24
C PHE A 19 11.49 -9.11 4.97
N ALA A 20 12.83 -9.19 5.03
CA ALA A 20 13.68 -10.36 4.79
C ALA A 20 13.49 -11.00 3.40
N GLU A 21 14.41 -10.73 2.51
CA GLU A 21 14.58 -11.57 1.32
C GLU A 21 14.84 -13.02 1.74
N GLU A 22 14.20 -13.95 1.06
CA GLU A 22 14.36 -15.39 1.23
C GLU A 22 15.83 -15.85 1.09
N SER A 23 16.67 -15.04 0.44
CA SER A 23 18.12 -15.22 0.34
C SER A 23 18.88 -15.08 1.66
N ALA A 24 18.34 -14.37 2.66
CA ALA A 24 18.99 -14.27 3.97
C ALA A 24 18.89 -15.58 4.78
N THR A 25 17.86 -16.39 4.54
CA THR A 25 17.69 -17.70 5.15
C THR A 25 18.64 -18.74 4.56
N LEU A 26 18.99 -18.62 3.27
CA LEU A 26 19.93 -19.51 2.61
C LEU A 26 21.40 -19.19 2.98
N ALA A 27 21.73 -17.94 3.30
CA ALA A 27 23.07 -17.55 3.74
C ALA A 27 23.42 -18.12 5.12
N TYR A 28 22.44 -18.43 5.96
CA TYR A 28 22.67 -19.07 7.26
C TYR A 28 22.91 -20.57 7.15
N ALA A 29 22.38 -21.23 6.14
CA ALA A 29 22.58 -22.66 5.88
C ALA A 29 23.97 -22.97 5.29
N ALA A 30 24.65 -21.99 4.70
CA ALA A 30 25.95 -22.18 4.03
C ALA A 30 27.18 -22.05 4.95
N ARG A 31 27.02 -21.80 6.26
CA ARG A 31 28.14 -21.59 7.20
C ARG A 31 28.45 -22.74 8.12
N SER A 32 27.87 -23.91 7.97
CA SER A 32 28.21 -25.09 8.77
C SER A 32 28.88 -26.18 7.95
N THR A 33 30.06 -25.91 7.43
CA THR A 33 30.98 -26.93 6.90
C THR A 33 32.06 -27.23 7.94
N GLU A 34 31.67 -27.88 9.03
CA GLU A 34 32.56 -28.70 9.84
C GLU A 34 31.83 -30.01 10.16
N PRO A 35 32.43 -31.18 9.93
CA PRO A 35 31.82 -32.46 10.25
C PRO A 35 31.94 -32.72 11.76
N ARG A 36 31.08 -32.07 12.53
CA ARG A 36 30.92 -32.34 13.96
C ARG A 36 29.61 -33.06 14.19
N ASP A 37 29.73 -34.36 14.38
CA ASP A 37 28.76 -35.24 14.99
C ASP A 37 27.34 -35.15 14.36
N ALA A 38 27.14 -35.88 13.27
CA ALA A 38 25.85 -36.03 12.62
C ALA A 38 24.75 -36.55 13.58
N LEU A 39 25.13 -37.19 14.69
CA LEU A 39 24.24 -37.64 15.76
C LEU A 39 23.85 -36.52 16.72
N ALA A 40 24.73 -35.55 17.02
CA ALA A 40 24.40 -34.42 17.85
C ALA A 40 23.44 -33.44 17.15
N ALA A 41 23.52 -33.34 15.83
CA ALA A 41 22.59 -32.53 15.02
C ALA A 41 21.16 -33.07 15.04
N ILE A 42 20.93 -34.34 15.30
CA ILE A 42 19.62 -34.98 15.38
C ILE A 42 18.89 -34.63 16.69
N TYR A 43 19.65 -34.37 17.75
CA TYR A 43 19.10 -34.08 19.08
C TYR A 43 19.09 -32.60 19.47
N ALA A 44 19.88 -31.77 18.82
CA ALA A 44 19.88 -30.33 19.02
C ALA A 44 18.91 -29.68 18.05
N LYS A 45 17.62 -29.78 18.29
CA LYS A 45 16.65 -28.83 17.75
C LYS A 45 16.97 -27.48 18.39
N ALA A 46 17.88 -26.73 17.77
CA ALA A 46 18.16 -25.38 18.24
C ALA A 46 16.84 -24.62 18.34
N PRO A 47 16.54 -23.99 19.48
CA PRO A 47 15.37 -23.14 19.56
C PRO A 47 15.46 -22.13 18.40
N PRO A 48 14.34 -21.81 17.74
CA PRO A 48 14.36 -20.83 16.66
C PRO A 48 15.01 -19.56 17.18
N PRO A 49 15.90 -18.92 16.42
CA PRO A 49 16.58 -17.71 16.85
C PRO A 49 15.53 -16.69 17.26
N GLN A 50 15.57 -16.28 18.52
CA GLN A 50 14.68 -15.21 19.00
C GLN A 50 15.23 -13.91 18.41
N LEU A 51 14.45 -13.30 17.52
CA LEU A 51 14.75 -11.98 17.00
C LEU A 51 14.71 -10.97 18.16
N ASP A 52 15.76 -10.17 18.27
CA ASP A 52 15.78 -9.03 19.18
C ASP A 52 14.63 -8.06 18.85
N PHE A 53 14.19 -7.31 19.87
CA PHE A 53 13.08 -6.35 19.70
C PHE A 53 13.29 -5.43 18.49
N ALA A 54 14.50 -4.91 18.28
CA ALA A 54 14.83 -4.04 17.16
C ALA A 54 14.73 -4.75 15.79
N GLN A 55 15.04 -6.05 15.72
CA GLN A 55 14.97 -6.84 14.50
C GLN A 55 13.54 -7.20 14.08
N ARG A 56 12.56 -6.96 14.94
CA ARG A 56 11.14 -7.18 14.65
C ARG A 56 10.48 -5.98 13.98
N TRP A 57 11.16 -4.84 13.91
CA TRP A 57 10.65 -3.63 13.29
C TRP A 57 11.18 -3.47 11.87
N SER A 58 10.33 -3.04 10.98
CA SER A 58 10.64 -2.58 9.64
C SER A 58 9.99 -1.23 9.42
N VAL A 59 10.69 -0.30 8.79
CA VAL A 59 10.16 1.03 8.44
C VAL A 59 10.23 1.16 6.92
N TRP A 60 9.19 1.71 6.34
CA TRP A 60 9.10 1.90 4.91
C TRP A 60 8.58 3.30 4.56
N ALA A 61 8.92 3.74 3.36
CA ALA A 61 8.39 4.96 2.77
C ALA A 61 8.06 4.71 1.30
N ALA A 62 6.98 5.29 0.81
CA ALA A 62 6.55 5.18 -0.58
C ALA A 62 6.05 6.52 -1.10
N GLY A 63 6.31 6.80 -2.38
CA GLY A 63 5.68 7.88 -3.13
C GLY A 63 4.67 7.28 -4.10
N TYR A 64 3.58 7.99 -4.34
CA TYR A 64 2.60 7.61 -5.33
C TYR A 64 2.16 8.83 -6.16
N GLY A 65 1.77 8.57 -7.39
CA GLY A 65 1.27 9.63 -8.26
C GLY A 65 0.63 9.05 -9.52
N GLY A 66 -0.29 9.80 -10.08
CA GLY A 66 -0.96 9.42 -11.30
C GLY A 66 -1.72 10.57 -11.90
N SER A 67 -1.98 10.48 -13.20
CA SER A 67 -2.84 11.41 -13.90
C SER A 67 -3.79 10.65 -14.82
N GLN A 68 -4.98 11.19 -14.98
CA GLN A 68 -6.00 10.65 -15.86
C GLN A 68 -6.60 11.79 -16.69
N SER A 69 -6.82 11.52 -17.96
CA SER A 69 -7.56 12.39 -18.86
C SER A 69 -8.72 11.59 -19.43
N THR A 70 -9.93 12.13 -19.31
CA THR A 70 -11.16 11.53 -19.84
C THR A 70 -11.76 12.47 -20.86
N SER A 71 -11.94 12.00 -22.07
CA SER A 71 -12.61 12.76 -23.12
C SER A 71 -14.10 12.85 -22.87
N GLY A 72 -14.64 14.04 -22.92
CA GLY A 72 -16.07 14.28 -22.85
C GLY A 72 -16.79 13.84 -24.13
N ASN A 73 -18.09 13.71 -24.03
CA ASN A 73 -18.98 13.46 -25.16
C ASN A 73 -19.93 14.65 -25.30
N ALA A 74 -19.73 15.48 -26.33
CA ALA A 74 -20.53 16.66 -26.57
C ALA A 74 -22.02 16.35 -26.84
N VAL A 75 -22.33 15.17 -27.37
CA VAL A 75 -23.74 14.74 -27.63
C VAL A 75 -24.45 14.45 -26.32
N LEU A 76 -23.76 13.97 -25.31
CA LEU A 76 -24.28 13.69 -23.97
C LEU A 76 -24.09 14.87 -23.00
N GLY A 77 -23.46 15.97 -23.45
CA GLY A 77 -23.24 17.15 -22.63
C GLY A 77 -22.12 17.00 -21.61
N SER A 78 -21.22 16.04 -21.77
CA SER A 78 -20.07 15.88 -20.89
C SER A 78 -18.83 16.55 -21.45
N ASN A 79 -18.03 17.16 -20.57
CA ASN A 79 -16.78 17.87 -20.91
C ASN A 79 -15.54 17.02 -20.64
N ASN A 80 -14.43 17.38 -21.31
CA ASN A 80 -13.13 16.79 -21.02
C ASN A 80 -12.74 17.06 -19.56
N THR A 81 -12.27 16.03 -18.90
CA THR A 81 -11.86 16.10 -17.50
C THR A 81 -10.41 15.59 -17.38
N THR A 82 -9.59 16.34 -16.68
CA THR A 82 -8.26 15.93 -16.25
C THR A 82 -8.22 15.83 -14.74
N SER A 83 -7.57 14.80 -14.22
CA SER A 83 -7.30 14.68 -12.78
C SER A 83 -5.89 14.17 -12.55
N SER A 84 -5.30 14.59 -11.44
CA SER A 84 -4.02 14.09 -10.97
C SER A 84 -4.05 13.87 -9.47
N VAL A 85 -3.31 12.86 -9.02
CA VAL A 85 -3.11 12.54 -7.61
C VAL A 85 -1.63 12.37 -7.36
N TYR A 86 -1.16 12.83 -6.22
CA TYR A 86 0.22 12.67 -5.77
C TYR A 86 0.27 12.62 -4.25
N GLY A 87 1.26 11.93 -3.72
CA GLY A 87 1.45 11.87 -2.29
C GLY A 87 2.61 10.99 -1.88
N THR A 88 2.83 10.96 -0.57
CA THR A 88 3.83 10.14 0.09
C THR A 88 3.19 9.43 1.28
N ALA A 89 3.68 8.24 1.56
CA ALA A 89 3.28 7.46 2.72
C ALA A 89 4.53 6.95 3.45
N VAL A 90 4.44 6.87 4.76
CA VAL A 90 5.45 6.24 5.61
C VAL A 90 4.75 5.34 6.61
N GLY A 91 5.39 4.25 6.97
CA GLY A 91 4.82 3.30 7.92
C GLY A 91 5.88 2.48 8.62
N ALA A 92 5.43 1.74 9.60
CA ALA A 92 6.26 0.79 10.31
C ALA A 92 5.49 -0.51 10.56
N ASP A 93 6.20 -1.62 10.40
CA ASP A 93 5.73 -2.97 10.60
C ASP A 93 6.39 -3.57 11.83
N TYR A 94 5.64 -4.32 12.59
CA TYR A 94 6.12 -5.11 13.71
C TYR A 94 5.79 -6.58 13.50
N LEU A 95 6.80 -7.42 13.57
CA LEU A 95 6.67 -8.86 13.52
C LEU A 95 6.20 -9.39 14.89
N VAL A 96 4.88 -9.53 15.07
CA VAL A 96 4.26 -10.00 16.32
C VAL A 96 4.61 -11.47 16.58
N THR A 97 4.50 -12.30 15.55
CA THR A 97 4.95 -13.70 15.53
C THR A 97 5.64 -13.96 14.20
N PRO A 98 6.36 -15.08 14.02
CA PRO A 98 6.96 -15.42 12.73
C PRO A 98 5.98 -15.39 11.55
N ASN A 99 4.70 -15.55 11.82
CA ASN A 99 3.64 -15.63 10.82
C ASN A 99 2.68 -14.42 10.86
N THR A 100 2.89 -13.45 11.75
CA THR A 100 1.97 -12.33 11.97
C THR A 100 2.70 -11.01 11.98
N ILE A 101 2.32 -10.13 11.08
CA ILE A 101 2.79 -8.75 10.99
C ILE A 101 1.64 -7.81 11.33
N ALA A 102 1.88 -6.85 12.20
CA ALA A 102 1.00 -5.73 12.44
C ALA A 102 1.74 -4.44 12.10
N GLY A 103 1.07 -3.47 11.54
CA GLY A 103 1.70 -2.22 11.15
C GLY A 103 0.76 -1.04 11.20
N PHE A 104 1.36 0.14 11.08
CA PHE A 104 0.64 1.38 10.90
C PHE A 104 1.29 2.21 9.79
N ALA A 105 0.51 3.09 9.18
CA ALA A 105 0.98 3.99 8.16
C ALA A 105 0.30 5.35 8.27
N ILE A 106 1.00 6.38 7.86
CA ILE A 106 0.47 7.71 7.62
C ILE A 106 0.79 8.13 6.18
N ALA A 107 -0.11 8.84 5.56
CA ALA A 107 0.06 9.33 4.20
C ALA A 107 -0.43 10.77 4.09
N GLY A 108 0.23 11.54 3.24
CA GLY A 108 -0.18 12.88 2.88
C GLY A 108 -0.04 13.09 1.38
N GLY A 109 -0.92 13.88 0.80
CA GLY A 109 -0.90 14.13 -0.62
C GLY A 109 -1.99 15.08 -1.06
N GLY A 110 -2.16 15.20 -2.38
CA GLY A 110 -3.19 16.04 -2.93
C GLY A 110 -3.75 15.49 -4.23
N THR A 111 -4.91 15.99 -4.57
CA THR A 111 -5.54 15.76 -5.87
C THR A 111 -5.90 17.08 -6.53
N ASN A 112 -5.77 17.13 -7.83
CA ASN A 112 -6.26 18.25 -8.63
C ASN A 112 -7.15 17.70 -9.73
N PHE A 113 -8.24 18.40 -10.02
CA PHE A 113 -9.07 18.08 -11.16
C PHE A 113 -9.52 19.35 -11.90
N SER A 114 -9.73 19.23 -13.18
CA SER A 114 -10.22 20.31 -14.03
C SER A 114 -11.19 19.74 -15.06
N VAL A 115 -12.30 20.42 -15.19
CA VAL A 115 -13.34 20.11 -16.19
C VAL A 115 -13.47 21.32 -17.11
N VAL A 116 -13.21 21.09 -18.40
CA VAL A 116 -13.24 22.15 -19.42
C VAL A 116 -14.59 22.88 -19.39
N ASN A 117 -14.56 24.21 -19.36
CA ASN A 117 -15.74 25.09 -19.32
C ASN A 117 -16.66 24.95 -18.08
N SER A 118 -16.24 24.20 -17.07
CA SER A 118 -17.10 23.97 -15.88
C SER A 118 -16.43 24.38 -14.58
N GLY A 119 -15.13 24.12 -14.45
CA GLY A 119 -14.42 24.49 -13.24
C GLY A 119 -13.26 23.56 -12.90
N SER A 120 -12.69 23.79 -11.76
CA SER A 120 -11.57 23.01 -11.23
C SER A 120 -11.67 22.87 -9.72
N GLY A 121 -10.91 21.96 -9.17
CA GLY A 121 -10.79 21.80 -7.73
C GLY A 121 -9.47 21.14 -7.36
N ARG A 122 -9.13 21.29 -6.10
CA ARG A 122 -8.01 20.63 -5.46
C ARG A 122 -8.44 20.10 -4.11
N SER A 123 -7.77 19.06 -3.68
CA SER A 123 -7.96 18.51 -2.34
C SER A 123 -6.60 18.19 -1.76
N ASP A 124 -6.39 18.59 -0.52
CA ASP A 124 -5.28 18.14 0.31
C ASP A 124 -5.78 16.98 1.18
N LEU A 125 -5.02 15.88 1.21
CA LEU A 125 -5.38 14.63 1.87
C LEU A 125 -4.37 14.30 2.94
N PHE A 126 -4.85 13.98 4.13
CA PHE A 126 -4.11 13.27 5.18
C PHE A 126 -4.82 11.96 5.50
N GLN A 127 -4.06 10.89 5.64
CA GLN A 127 -4.59 9.57 5.96
C GLN A 127 -3.73 8.87 7.00
N ALA A 128 -4.35 8.16 7.91
CA ALA A 128 -3.69 7.29 8.88
C ALA A 128 -4.41 5.94 8.93
N GLY A 129 -3.65 4.86 9.08
CA GLY A 129 -4.23 3.52 9.12
C GLY A 129 -3.39 2.53 9.87
N VAL A 130 -4.02 1.41 10.21
CA VAL A 130 -3.40 0.24 10.84
C VAL A 130 -3.77 -0.99 10.04
N TYR A 131 -2.89 -1.97 10.05
CA TYR A 131 -3.11 -3.22 9.35
C TYR A 131 -2.49 -4.40 10.08
N LEU A 132 -3.02 -5.57 9.78
CA LEU A 132 -2.56 -6.85 10.31
C LEU A 132 -2.60 -7.88 9.19
N ARG A 133 -1.56 -8.71 9.11
CA ARG A 133 -1.49 -9.86 8.21
C ARG A 133 -1.03 -11.08 8.98
N HIS A 134 -1.76 -12.18 8.82
CA HIS A 134 -1.40 -13.49 9.33
C HIS A 134 -1.29 -14.48 8.18
N THR A 135 -0.25 -15.32 8.22
CA THR A 135 0.00 -16.34 7.18
C THR A 135 0.19 -17.68 7.88
N GLU A 136 -0.60 -18.68 7.48
CA GLU A 136 -0.50 -20.06 8.00
C GLU A 136 -0.30 -21.01 6.82
N GLY A 137 0.94 -21.46 6.61
CA GLY A 137 1.30 -22.25 5.43
C GLY A 137 0.91 -21.55 4.11
N PRO A 138 0.09 -22.18 3.27
CA PRO A 138 -0.36 -21.57 2.02
C PRO A 138 -1.52 -20.58 2.18
N ALA A 139 -2.16 -20.50 3.35
CA ALA A 139 -3.26 -19.60 3.63
C ALA A 139 -2.79 -18.28 4.22
N TYR A 140 -3.50 -17.19 3.91
CA TYR A 140 -3.29 -15.91 4.56
C TYR A 140 -4.61 -15.19 4.82
N VAL A 141 -4.60 -14.35 5.83
CA VAL A 141 -5.65 -13.37 6.10
C VAL A 141 -5.00 -12.03 6.38
N SER A 142 -5.59 -10.95 5.88
CA SER A 142 -5.19 -9.59 6.18
C SER A 142 -6.40 -8.72 6.49
N ALA A 143 -6.21 -7.75 7.35
CA ALA A 143 -7.19 -6.74 7.69
C ALA A 143 -6.52 -5.36 7.76
N ALA A 144 -7.21 -4.32 7.34
CA ALA A 144 -6.76 -2.95 7.44
C ALA A 144 -7.93 -2.03 7.78
N LEU A 145 -7.64 -0.98 8.55
CA LEU A 145 -8.55 0.12 8.85
C LEU A 145 -7.81 1.42 8.61
N ALA A 146 -8.45 2.38 7.96
CA ALA A 146 -7.87 3.69 7.74
C ALA A 146 -8.90 4.80 7.92
N TYR A 147 -8.39 5.93 8.37
CA TYR A 147 -9.08 7.20 8.47
C TYR A 147 -8.39 8.22 7.57
N GLY A 148 -9.16 8.96 6.81
CA GLY A 148 -8.70 10.04 5.95
C GLY A 148 -9.44 11.33 6.24
N TRP A 149 -8.71 12.43 6.22
CA TRP A 149 -9.23 13.78 6.28
C TRP A 149 -8.81 14.53 5.04
N GLN A 150 -9.73 15.28 4.46
CA GLN A 150 -9.53 16.01 3.22
C GLN A 150 -10.06 17.42 3.35
N ASP A 151 -9.25 18.38 2.88
CA ASP A 151 -9.68 19.75 2.61
C ASP A 151 -9.85 19.93 1.11
N ILE A 152 -11.04 20.31 0.70
CA ILE A 152 -11.44 20.39 -0.69
C ILE A 152 -11.82 21.82 -1.02
N THR A 153 -11.16 22.38 -2.04
CA THR A 153 -11.49 23.67 -2.64
C THR A 153 -11.98 23.44 -4.06
N THR A 154 -13.13 23.97 -4.39
CA THR A 154 -13.70 23.92 -5.74
C THR A 154 -13.98 25.31 -6.27
N ASN A 155 -13.70 25.53 -7.54
CA ASN A 155 -14.02 26.73 -8.28
C ASN A 155 -14.89 26.36 -9.48
N ARG A 156 -16.04 26.98 -9.60
CA ARG A 156 -16.97 26.72 -10.70
C ARG A 156 -17.33 28.04 -11.40
N THR A 157 -17.29 28.01 -12.72
CA THR A 157 -17.76 29.13 -13.55
C THR A 157 -19.17 28.86 -14.03
N VAL A 158 -20.07 29.79 -13.79
CA VAL A 158 -21.49 29.75 -14.26
C VAL A 158 -21.70 30.87 -15.26
N THR A 159 -22.25 30.52 -16.42
CA THR A 159 -22.42 31.45 -17.56
C THR A 159 -23.89 31.67 -17.94
N ALA A 160 -24.86 31.20 -17.12
CA ALA A 160 -26.26 31.22 -17.46
C ALA A 160 -26.93 32.62 -17.49
N ALA A 161 -26.42 33.57 -16.69
CA ALA A 161 -26.95 34.95 -16.61
C ALA A 161 -25.86 36.01 -16.51
N GLY A 162 -24.69 35.73 -17.05
CA GLY A 162 -23.42 36.47 -16.92
C GLY A 162 -22.28 35.51 -16.52
N ILE A 163 -21.09 36.04 -16.36
CA ILE A 163 -19.98 35.25 -15.87
C ILE A 163 -19.92 35.40 -14.35
N ASP A 164 -20.24 34.33 -13.64
CA ASP A 164 -20.14 34.27 -12.18
C ASP A 164 -19.18 33.15 -11.78
N GLN A 165 -18.35 33.41 -10.75
CA GLN A 165 -17.39 32.47 -10.21
C GLN A 165 -17.80 32.08 -8.80
N LEU A 166 -18.15 30.82 -8.65
CA LEU A 166 -18.49 30.21 -7.37
C LEU A 166 -17.31 29.46 -6.81
N ARG A 167 -16.92 29.79 -5.58
CA ARG A 167 -15.92 29.07 -4.83
C ARG A 167 -16.54 28.40 -3.61
N ALA A 168 -16.21 27.15 -3.39
CA ALA A 168 -16.59 26.42 -2.19
C ALA A 168 -15.36 25.77 -1.56
N GLU A 169 -15.33 25.81 -0.24
CA GLU A 169 -14.31 25.16 0.60
C GLU A 169 -15.04 24.30 1.63
N PHE A 170 -14.67 23.06 1.73
CA PHE A 170 -15.24 22.14 2.71
C PHE A 170 -14.25 21.03 3.05
N SER A 171 -14.40 20.46 4.24
CA SER A 171 -13.64 19.30 4.67
C SER A 171 -14.51 18.05 4.63
N ALA A 172 -13.85 16.89 4.41
CA ALA A 172 -14.50 15.59 4.40
C ALA A 172 -13.68 14.59 5.23
N ASN A 173 -14.40 13.72 5.90
CA ASN A 173 -13.81 12.60 6.65
C ASN A 173 -14.17 11.30 5.93
N ALA A 174 -13.20 10.41 5.76
CA ALA A 174 -13.36 9.11 5.14
C ALA A 174 -12.91 8.01 6.10
N TYR A 175 -13.70 6.97 6.22
CA TYR A 175 -13.37 5.77 6.96
C TYR A 175 -13.34 4.60 6.00
N SER A 176 -12.30 3.81 6.03
CA SER A 176 -12.18 2.63 5.17
C SER A 176 -11.77 1.41 5.96
N GLY A 177 -12.28 0.26 5.55
CA GLY A 177 -11.92 -1.04 6.10
C GLY A 177 -11.76 -2.04 4.98
N ARG A 178 -10.75 -2.92 5.10
CA ARG A 178 -10.48 -4.01 4.17
C ARG A 178 -10.22 -5.29 4.93
N ILE A 179 -10.82 -6.38 4.47
CA ILE A 179 -10.50 -7.73 4.91
C ILE A 179 -10.25 -8.55 3.65
N GLU A 180 -9.18 -9.31 3.65
CA GLU A 180 -8.79 -10.18 2.54
C GLU A 180 -8.30 -11.51 3.09
N GLY A 181 -8.65 -12.61 2.43
CA GLY A 181 -8.14 -13.94 2.69
C GLY A 181 -7.80 -14.64 1.39
N GLY A 182 -6.77 -15.45 1.39
CA GLY A 182 -6.35 -16.19 0.22
C GLY A 182 -5.63 -17.47 0.56
N TYR A 183 -5.52 -18.33 -0.46
CA TYR A 183 -4.82 -19.60 -0.38
C TYR A 183 -3.96 -19.80 -1.63
N ARG A 184 -2.69 -20.14 -1.46
CA ARG A 184 -1.76 -20.40 -2.55
C ARG A 184 -1.83 -21.85 -2.96
N PHE A 185 -2.19 -22.07 -4.21
CA PHE A 185 -2.14 -23.39 -4.83
C PHE A 185 -0.87 -23.46 -5.71
N VAL A 186 -0.11 -24.52 -5.54
CA VAL A 186 0.96 -24.86 -6.50
C VAL A 186 0.32 -25.68 -7.60
N ALA A 187 0.22 -25.13 -8.80
CA ALA A 187 -0.31 -25.84 -9.95
C ALA A 187 0.73 -26.87 -10.46
N PRO A 188 0.45 -28.18 -10.49
CA PRO A 188 1.44 -29.20 -10.82
C PRO A 188 1.89 -29.19 -12.29
N TRP A 189 1.21 -28.44 -13.15
CA TRP A 189 1.54 -28.32 -14.58
C TRP A 189 2.40 -27.09 -14.92
N THR A 190 2.61 -26.18 -14.02
CA THR A 190 3.59 -25.13 -14.21
C THR A 190 4.96 -25.69 -13.84
N GLY A 191 5.51 -26.48 -14.76
CA GLY A 191 6.92 -26.84 -14.70
C GLY A 191 7.72 -25.55 -14.70
N GLY A 192 8.38 -25.26 -13.56
CA GLY A 192 9.22 -24.09 -13.41
C GLY A 192 10.28 -24.06 -14.50
N VAL A 193 10.39 -22.95 -15.17
CA VAL A 193 11.55 -22.53 -15.95
C VAL A 193 12.45 -21.75 -15.02
#